data_fad0266de9c16eb846edad0a031dfcbf
#
_entry.id   fad0266de9c16eb846edad0a031dfcbf
#
_cell.length_a   1.000
_cell.length_b   1.000
_cell.length_c   1.000
_cell.angle_alpha   90.00
_cell.angle_beta   90.00
_cell.angle_gamma   90.00
#
_symmetry.space_group_name_H-M   'P 1'
#
loop_
_entity.id
_entity.type
_entity.pdbx_description
1 polymer ?
#
loop_
_entity_poly.entity_id
_entity_poly.type
_entity_poly.pdbx_seq_one_letter_code
_entity_poly.pdbx_strand_id
1 'polypeptide(L)'
;MKSPPSPAIIYMEVRSVFFELENPITEIIGVDHIEWKAQKCKVLPRDYSALAFRIKGSGHICYNETNISVSTNNILYLPQNIGYSAEYSDTELIVIHFKTQNADQVTEVFSFENTEKIYKLFLEALTIWENKKTGYKIMTISILYKILATVYKETHNHSLPQAFINAVSLINSNYKDNSLSIKQICLEAEISETYFRRLFSEYYKKTPVAYINGLRIEYARNLIANGMSIEAAAYSTGFNDPKYFSRVIKKHFNCTPRELKSYGK
;
A
#
# COMPACT_ATOMS: atom_id res chain seq x y z
N MET A 1 8.70 -38.98 27.05
CA MET A 1 9.30 -37.66 26.88
C MET A 1 8.63 -36.99 25.68
N LYS A 2 7.77 -36.01 25.90
CA LYS A 2 7.12 -35.25 24.83
C LYS A 2 8.07 -34.13 24.42
N SER A 3 8.39 -34.03 23.13
CA SER A 3 9.16 -32.94 22.55
C SER A 3 8.52 -31.57 22.87
N PRO A 4 9.29 -30.53 23.16
CA PRO A 4 8.73 -29.19 23.38
C PRO A 4 8.09 -28.67 22.07
N PRO A 5 7.01 -27.90 22.15
CA PRO A 5 6.41 -27.30 20.97
C PRO A 5 7.41 -26.31 20.35
N SER A 6 7.51 -26.39 19.03
CA SER A 6 8.23 -25.44 18.19
C SER A 6 7.77 -24.02 18.50
N PRO A 7 8.64 -23.01 18.59
CA PRO A 7 8.22 -21.65 18.85
C PRO A 7 7.33 -21.20 17.69
N ALA A 8 6.07 -20.91 18.01
CA ALA A 8 5.18 -20.24 17.10
C ALA A 8 5.83 -18.90 16.73
N ILE A 9 6.30 -18.78 15.50
CA ILE A 9 6.71 -17.52 14.91
C ILE A 9 5.43 -16.69 14.86
N ILE A 10 5.27 -15.79 15.84
CA ILE A 10 4.28 -14.73 15.79
C ILE A 10 4.76 -13.80 14.66
N TYR A 11 4.27 -14.03 13.45
CA TYR A 11 4.28 -13.01 12.42
C TYR A 11 3.37 -11.88 12.89
N MET A 12 3.93 -10.92 13.64
CA MET A 12 3.35 -9.59 13.67
C MET A 12 3.31 -9.14 12.20
N GLU A 13 2.10 -9.07 11.63
CA GLU A 13 1.85 -8.31 10.41
C GLU A 13 2.30 -6.86 10.67
N VAL A 14 3.55 -6.56 10.39
CA VAL A 14 4.02 -5.20 10.27
C VAL A 14 3.40 -4.69 8.98
N ARG A 15 2.27 -4.02 9.11
CA ARG A 15 1.69 -3.25 8.00
C ARG A 15 2.74 -2.22 7.62
N SER A 16 3.25 -2.32 6.41
CA SER A 16 4.07 -1.28 5.84
C SER A 16 3.19 -0.03 5.66
N VAL A 17 3.32 0.90 6.56
CA VAL A 17 2.61 2.19 6.55
C VAL A 17 2.96 2.97 5.27
N PHE A 18 4.16 2.75 4.73
CA PHE A 18 4.64 3.38 3.50
C PHE A 18 3.79 3.03 2.26
N PHE A 19 3.21 1.83 2.20
CA PHE A 19 2.38 1.38 1.08
C PHE A 19 0.89 1.67 1.23
N GLU A 20 0.43 2.25 2.34
CA GLU A 20 -0.94 2.75 2.48
C GLU A 20 -1.10 4.06 1.70
N LEU A 21 -1.08 3.96 0.46
CA LEU A 21 -1.52 4.61 -0.80
C LEU A 21 -1.89 6.11 -0.83
N GLU A 22 -1.66 6.90 0.19
CA GLU A 22 -1.96 8.35 0.14
C GLU A 22 -0.71 9.24 0.24
N ASN A 23 0.48 8.67 -0.04
CA ASN A 23 1.73 9.40 0.07
C ASN A 23 2.46 9.52 -1.29
N PRO A 24 1.99 10.40 -2.19
CA PRO A 24 2.58 10.53 -3.52
C PRO A 24 4.03 11.02 -3.43
N ILE A 25 4.88 10.44 -4.28
CA ILE A 25 6.25 10.92 -4.48
C ILE A 25 6.18 12.23 -5.24
N THR A 26 6.71 13.29 -4.65
CA THR A 26 6.65 14.65 -5.21
C THR A 26 7.91 15.03 -5.98
N GLU A 27 9.07 14.49 -5.57
CA GLU A 27 10.36 14.82 -6.19
C GLU A 27 11.38 13.69 -5.99
N ILE A 28 12.25 13.45 -7.00
CA ILE A 28 13.50 12.70 -6.84
C ILE A 28 14.63 13.68 -6.57
N ILE A 29 15.32 13.46 -5.46
CA ILE A 29 16.48 14.27 -5.03
C ILE A 29 17.77 13.73 -5.64
N GLY A 30 17.94 12.40 -5.65
CA GLY A 30 19.13 11.75 -6.17
C GLY A 30 18.99 10.24 -6.26
N VAL A 31 19.83 9.63 -7.08
CA VAL A 31 20.09 8.19 -7.08
C VAL A 31 21.58 8.01 -7.07
N ASP A 32 22.08 7.33 -6.05
CA ASP A 32 23.51 7.21 -5.80
C ASP A 32 23.92 5.75 -5.60
N HIS A 33 25.06 5.38 -6.18
CA HIS A 33 25.78 4.16 -5.82
C HIS A 33 26.80 4.53 -4.75
N ILE A 34 26.72 3.90 -3.60
CA ILE A 34 27.51 4.25 -2.42
C ILE A 34 28.32 3.04 -1.97
N GLU A 35 29.61 3.27 -1.80
CA GLU A 35 30.55 2.34 -1.16
C GLU A 35 31.23 3.03 0.02
N TRP A 36 31.33 2.35 1.16
CA TRP A 36 32.12 2.81 2.30
C TRP A 36 32.69 1.67 3.12
N LYS A 37 33.76 1.98 3.84
CA LYS A 37 34.36 1.09 4.83
C LYS A 37 33.54 1.04 6.11
N ALA A 38 33.74 0.00 6.90
CA ALA A 38 33.12 -0.16 8.20
C ALA A 38 33.24 1.11 9.04
N GLN A 39 32.08 1.59 9.55
CA GLN A 39 32.02 2.84 10.30
C GLN A 39 30.80 2.91 11.21
N LYS A 40 30.92 3.80 12.22
CA LYS A 40 29.78 4.28 13.00
C LYS A 40 29.47 5.71 12.59
N CYS A 41 28.20 6.02 12.41
CA CYS A 41 27.78 7.36 12.02
C CYS A 41 26.51 7.78 12.75
N LYS A 42 26.32 9.09 12.83
CA LYS A 42 25.06 9.71 13.25
C LYS A 42 24.56 10.55 12.08
N VAL A 43 23.35 10.25 11.63
CA VAL A 43 22.68 10.95 10.53
C VAL A 43 21.67 11.91 11.13
N LEU A 44 21.74 13.19 10.76
CA LEU A 44 20.79 14.21 11.15
C LEU A 44 19.49 14.07 10.33
N PRO A 45 18.35 14.56 10.84
CA PRO A 45 17.11 14.60 10.09
C PRO A 45 17.30 15.28 8.72
N ARG A 46 16.72 14.69 7.68
CA ARG A 46 16.75 15.19 6.29
C ARG A 46 15.34 15.41 5.81
N ASP A 47 15.12 16.38 4.94
CA ASP A 47 13.80 16.71 4.37
C ASP A 47 13.41 15.81 3.19
N TYR A 48 14.02 14.63 3.10
CA TYR A 48 13.75 13.60 2.09
C TYR A 48 13.89 12.19 2.66
N SER A 49 13.16 11.27 2.06
CA SER A 49 13.19 9.84 2.33
C SER A 49 14.27 9.14 1.51
N ALA A 50 14.67 7.96 1.94
CA ALA A 50 15.59 7.11 1.22
C ALA A 50 15.04 5.68 1.10
N LEU A 51 15.13 5.10 -0.11
CA LEU A 51 14.94 3.69 -0.35
C LEU A 51 16.25 3.10 -0.88
N ALA A 52 16.86 2.20 -0.11
CA ALA A 52 18.19 1.67 -0.42
C ALA A 52 18.14 0.16 -0.61
N PHE A 53 18.78 -0.33 -1.68
CA PHE A 53 19.07 -1.75 -1.89
C PHE A 53 20.53 -2.02 -1.49
N ARG A 54 20.73 -2.92 -0.54
CA ARG A 54 22.07 -3.28 -0.07
C ARG A 54 22.67 -4.43 -0.91
N ILE A 55 23.70 -4.11 -1.67
CA ILE A 55 24.42 -5.06 -2.52
C ILE A 55 25.36 -5.92 -1.67
N LYS A 56 26.04 -5.29 -0.68
CA LYS A 56 27.03 -5.94 0.17
C LYS A 56 27.03 -5.34 1.57
N GLY A 57 27.38 -6.18 2.56
CA GLY A 57 27.60 -5.77 3.93
C GLY A 57 26.35 -5.89 4.81
N SER A 58 26.52 -5.49 6.05
CA SER A 58 25.49 -5.52 7.09
C SER A 58 25.60 -4.28 7.97
N GLY A 59 24.60 -4.06 8.80
CA GLY A 59 24.63 -2.95 9.75
C GLY A 59 23.47 -2.99 10.72
N HIS A 60 23.60 -2.13 11.73
CA HIS A 60 22.55 -1.88 12.73
C HIS A 60 22.23 -0.40 12.72
N ILE A 61 20.95 -0.09 12.66
CA ILE A 61 20.42 1.27 12.68
C ILE A 61 19.60 1.41 13.94
N CYS A 62 19.88 2.43 14.74
CA CYS A 62 19.13 2.76 15.94
C CYS A 62 18.33 4.05 15.72
N TYR A 63 17.01 3.92 15.80
CA TYR A 63 16.04 5.00 15.67
C TYR A 63 14.94 4.83 16.73
N ASN A 64 14.68 5.88 17.53
CA ASN A 64 13.67 5.87 18.61
C ASN A 64 13.77 4.62 19.51
N GLU A 65 14.97 4.28 19.98
CA GLU A 65 15.26 3.09 20.81
C GLU A 65 15.00 1.75 20.11
N THR A 66 14.59 1.76 18.84
CA THR A 66 14.42 0.55 18.03
C THR A 66 15.72 0.26 17.28
N ASN A 67 16.22 -0.97 17.43
CA ASN A 67 17.38 -1.47 16.69
C ASN A 67 16.91 -2.26 15.46
N ILE A 68 17.33 -1.82 14.30
CA ILE A 68 17.00 -2.40 13.01
C ILE A 68 18.26 -3.00 12.41
N SER A 69 18.26 -4.29 12.12
CA SER A 69 19.36 -4.97 11.45
C SER A 69 19.13 -4.98 9.95
N VAL A 70 20.18 -4.70 9.19
CA VAL A 70 20.18 -4.75 7.71
C VAL A 70 21.32 -5.63 7.22
N SER A 71 21.10 -6.37 6.17
CA SER A 71 22.08 -7.28 5.55
C SER A 71 22.03 -7.19 4.02
N THR A 72 22.96 -7.87 3.37
CA THR A 72 22.97 -8.05 1.91
C THR A 72 21.60 -8.48 1.40
N ASN A 73 21.18 -7.94 0.27
CA ASN A 73 19.89 -8.13 -0.38
C ASN A 73 18.67 -7.56 0.37
N ASN A 74 18.87 -6.83 1.47
CA ASN A 74 17.76 -6.09 2.08
C ASN A 74 17.48 -4.80 1.34
N ILE A 75 16.22 -4.41 1.40
CA ILE A 75 15.74 -3.08 1.01
C ILE A 75 15.41 -2.34 2.31
N LEU A 76 15.99 -1.17 2.47
CA LEU A 76 15.78 -0.31 3.63
C LEU A 76 15.02 0.95 3.21
N TYR A 77 13.89 1.22 3.86
CA TYR A 77 13.20 2.49 3.80
C TYR A 77 13.52 3.33 5.03
N LEU A 78 13.97 4.54 4.80
CA LEU A 78 14.23 5.57 5.82
C LEU A 78 13.36 6.79 5.50
N PRO A 79 12.37 7.14 6.33
CA PRO A 79 11.51 8.28 6.07
C PRO A 79 12.22 9.62 6.23
N GLN A 80 11.66 10.66 5.64
CA GLN A 80 12.10 12.04 5.83
C GLN A 80 11.91 12.50 7.29
N ASN A 81 12.65 13.54 7.69
CA ASN A 81 12.56 14.19 9.02
C ASN A 81 12.95 13.30 10.21
N ILE A 82 13.63 12.17 9.98
CA ILE A 82 14.19 11.35 11.04
C ILE A 82 15.72 11.43 11.09
N GLY A 83 16.25 11.45 12.33
CA GLY A 83 17.67 11.26 12.58
C GLY A 83 17.90 9.87 13.18
N TYR A 84 19.02 9.25 12.89
CA TYR A 84 19.37 7.92 13.39
C TYR A 84 20.87 7.79 13.61
N SER A 85 21.28 6.82 14.43
CA SER A 85 22.65 6.36 14.50
C SER A 85 22.78 4.99 13.83
N ALA A 86 23.92 4.72 13.23
CA ALA A 86 24.15 3.46 12.57
C ALA A 86 25.59 2.97 12.71
N GLU A 87 25.74 1.65 12.70
CA GLU A 87 27.01 0.95 12.63
C GLU A 87 26.97 -0.01 11.44
N TYR A 88 27.89 0.15 10.50
CA TYR A 88 27.96 -0.62 9.26
C TYR A 88 29.30 -1.35 9.14
N SER A 89 29.25 -2.56 8.57
CA SER A 89 30.42 -3.22 7.98
C SER A 89 30.81 -2.53 6.66
N ASP A 90 31.84 -3.05 5.97
CA ASP A 90 32.10 -2.66 4.57
C ASP A 90 30.82 -2.83 3.78
N THR A 91 30.35 -1.75 3.17
CA THR A 91 29.00 -1.65 2.61
C THR A 91 29.04 -1.14 1.19
N GLU A 92 28.19 -1.74 0.35
CA GLU A 92 27.85 -1.30 -0.99
C GLU A 92 26.34 -1.30 -1.14
N LEU A 93 25.77 -0.20 -1.65
CA LEU A 93 24.32 -0.06 -1.85
C LEU A 93 23.99 0.93 -2.98
N ILE A 94 22.79 0.79 -3.55
CA ILE A 94 22.18 1.81 -4.39
C ILE A 94 21.03 2.43 -3.59
N VAL A 95 20.97 3.76 -3.54
CA VAL A 95 19.95 4.49 -2.81
C VAL A 95 19.23 5.49 -3.72
N ILE A 96 17.91 5.55 -3.58
CA ILE A 96 17.06 6.55 -4.21
C ILE A 96 16.58 7.50 -3.11
N HIS A 97 16.93 8.78 -3.22
CA HIS A 97 16.49 9.85 -2.34
C HIS A 97 15.30 10.57 -2.99
N PHE A 98 14.20 10.73 -2.25
CA PHE A 98 12.96 11.30 -2.76
C PHE A 98 12.13 12.00 -1.68
N LYS A 99 11.25 12.91 -2.10
CA LYS A 99 10.27 13.56 -1.22
C LYS A 99 8.90 12.93 -1.39
N THR A 100 8.16 12.87 -0.30
CA THR A 100 6.76 12.49 -0.25
C THR A 100 5.92 13.64 0.30
N GLN A 101 4.62 13.63 0.03
CA GLN A 101 3.72 14.68 0.52
C GLN A 101 3.58 14.65 2.04
N ASN A 102 3.48 13.45 2.61
CA ASN A 102 3.38 13.23 4.04
C ASN A 102 4.65 12.54 4.55
N ALA A 103 5.06 12.85 5.76
CA ALA A 103 6.19 12.19 6.42
C ALA A 103 5.68 10.99 7.20
N ASP A 104 5.97 9.78 6.69
CA ASP A 104 5.87 8.58 7.51
C ASP A 104 7.00 8.58 8.54
N GLN A 105 6.73 8.02 9.72
CA GLN A 105 7.71 8.00 10.81
C GLN A 105 8.29 6.58 11.05
N VAL A 106 7.99 5.64 10.16
CA VAL A 106 8.36 4.24 10.37
C VAL A 106 9.48 3.85 9.39
N THR A 107 10.62 3.44 9.96
CA THR A 107 11.71 2.81 9.21
C THR A 107 11.39 1.34 8.98
N GLU A 108 11.53 0.86 7.75
CA GLU A 108 11.18 -0.51 7.38
C GLU A 108 12.32 -1.21 6.64
N VAL A 109 12.45 -2.52 6.90
CA VAL A 109 13.39 -3.40 6.18
C VAL A 109 12.62 -4.53 5.52
N PHE A 110 12.85 -4.70 4.22
CA PHE A 110 12.24 -5.77 3.44
C PHE A 110 13.32 -6.79 3.06
N SER A 111 12.97 -8.07 3.23
CA SER A 111 13.81 -9.21 2.88
C SER A 111 13.02 -10.18 2.03
N PHE A 112 13.58 -10.61 0.90
CA PHE A 112 12.94 -11.52 -0.05
C PHE A 112 13.89 -12.64 -0.43
N GLU A 113 13.35 -13.82 -0.78
CA GLU A 113 14.16 -14.95 -1.25
C GLU A 113 14.83 -14.65 -2.60
N ASN A 114 14.12 -13.93 -3.50
CA ASN A 114 14.65 -13.54 -4.79
C ASN A 114 14.55 -12.02 -4.97
N THR A 115 15.69 -11.36 -4.93
CA THR A 115 15.83 -9.91 -5.07
C THR A 115 16.34 -9.47 -6.44
N GLU A 116 16.62 -10.39 -7.38
CA GLU A 116 17.24 -10.08 -8.67
C GLU A 116 16.43 -9.06 -9.49
N LYS A 117 15.11 -9.21 -9.53
CA LYS A 117 14.23 -8.29 -10.23
C LYS A 117 14.29 -6.88 -9.65
N ILE A 118 14.27 -6.78 -8.32
CA ILE A 118 14.32 -5.50 -7.61
C ILE A 118 15.68 -4.84 -7.80
N TYR A 119 16.76 -5.61 -7.67
CA TYR A 119 18.13 -5.12 -7.92
C TYR A 119 18.27 -4.53 -9.32
N LYS A 120 17.76 -5.20 -10.36
CA LYS A 120 17.74 -4.67 -11.73
C LYS A 120 17.02 -3.33 -11.86
N LEU A 121 15.92 -3.13 -11.12
CA LEU A 121 15.22 -1.85 -11.12
C LEU A 121 16.04 -0.74 -10.44
N PHE A 122 16.78 -1.04 -9.36
CA PHE A 122 17.69 -0.07 -8.75
C PHE A 122 18.83 0.31 -9.69
N LEU A 123 19.42 -0.65 -10.42
CA LEU A 123 20.43 -0.39 -11.45
C LEU A 123 19.87 0.44 -12.60
N GLU A 124 18.65 0.16 -13.04
CA GLU A 124 17.96 0.95 -14.08
C GLU A 124 17.76 2.39 -13.62
N ALA A 125 17.28 2.60 -12.38
CA ALA A 125 17.11 3.93 -11.80
C ALA A 125 18.45 4.72 -11.75
N LEU A 126 19.53 4.06 -11.30
CA LEU A 126 20.88 4.63 -11.26
C LEU A 126 21.34 5.04 -12.67
N THR A 127 21.24 4.14 -13.64
CA THR A 127 21.64 4.40 -15.04
C THR A 127 20.88 5.56 -15.65
N ILE A 128 19.56 5.64 -15.42
CA ILE A 128 18.72 6.75 -15.89
C ILE A 128 19.17 8.06 -15.26
N TRP A 129 19.44 8.05 -13.95
CA TRP A 129 19.84 9.24 -13.20
C TRP A 129 21.21 9.77 -13.61
N GLU A 130 22.19 8.89 -13.82
CA GLU A 130 23.55 9.25 -14.24
C GLU A 130 23.57 9.83 -15.66
N ASN A 131 22.82 9.23 -16.60
CA ASN A 131 22.76 9.68 -17.98
C ASN A 131 22.06 11.02 -18.19
N LYS A 132 21.17 11.43 -17.31
CA LYS A 132 20.44 12.73 -17.34
C LYS A 132 19.78 13.09 -18.67
N LYS A 133 19.36 12.08 -19.47
CA LYS A 133 18.64 12.32 -20.72
C LYS A 133 17.31 13.03 -20.47
N THR A 134 16.75 13.68 -21.49
CA THR A 134 15.44 14.36 -21.37
C THR A 134 14.40 13.46 -20.71
N GLY A 135 13.74 13.98 -19.68
CA GLY A 135 12.72 13.23 -18.95
C GLY A 135 13.25 12.29 -17.84
N TYR A 136 14.57 12.26 -17.58
CA TYR A 136 15.19 11.35 -16.62
C TYR A 136 14.53 11.36 -15.23
N LYS A 137 14.12 12.52 -14.71
CA LYS A 137 13.44 12.62 -13.41
C LYS A 137 12.11 11.87 -13.41
N ILE A 138 11.28 12.05 -14.45
CA ILE A 138 9.99 11.36 -14.61
C ILE A 138 10.21 9.86 -14.76
N MET A 139 11.21 9.46 -15.55
CA MET A 139 11.56 8.04 -15.71
C MET A 139 12.00 7.43 -14.38
N THR A 140 12.83 8.12 -13.60
CA THR A 140 13.26 7.64 -12.28
C THR A 140 12.09 7.49 -11.31
N ILE A 141 11.14 8.43 -11.29
CA ILE A 141 9.89 8.30 -10.51
C ILE A 141 9.12 7.05 -10.94
N SER A 142 8.99 6.81 -12.24
CA SER A 142 8.31 5.62 -12.78
C SER A 142 8.98 4.32 -12.31
N ILE A 143 10.33 4.25 -12.31
CA ILE A 143 11.07 3.10 -11.79
C ILE A 143 10.89 2.95 -10.28
N LEU A 144 10.93 4.05 -9.52
CA LEU A 144 10.68 4.00 -8.08
C LEU A 144 9.29 3.42 -7.77
N TYR A 145 8.23 3.84 -8.48
CA TYR A 145 6.91 3.22 -8.31
C TYR A 145 6.89 1.74 -8.71
N LYS A 146 7.65 1.30 -9.73
CA LYS A 146 7.80 -0.13 -10.06
C LYS A 146 8.49 -0.91 -8.95
N ILE A 147 9.53 -0.33 -8.32
CA ILE A 147 10.20 -0.94 -7.15
C ILE A 147 9.20 -1.10 -6.02
N LEU A 148 8.48 -0.03 -5.67
CA LEU A 148 7.49 -0.03 -4.60
C LEU A 148 6.38 -1.05 -4.85
N ALA A 149 5.83 -1.11 -6.07
CA ALA A 149 4.82 -2.09 -6.45
C ALA A 149 5.34 -3.53 -6.36
N THR A 150 6.62 -3.76 -6.69
CA THR A 150 7.25 -5.08 -6.57
C THR A 150 7.45 -5.46 -5.10
N VAL A 151 7.99 -4.55 -4.29
CA VAL A 151 8.15 -4.75 -2.84
C VAL A 151 6.80 -5.00 -2.19
N TYR A 152 5.78 -4.20 -2.50
CA TYR A 152 4.41 -4.39 -2.01
C TYR A 152 3.86 -5.77 -2.36
N LYS A 153 4.01 -6.18 -3.62
CA LYS A 153 3.55 -7.50 -4.08
C LYS A 153 4.25 -8.62 -3.33
N GLU A 154 5.57 -8.55 -3.16
CA GLU A 154 6.35 -9.59 -2.49
C GLU A 154 6.08 -9.64 -0.97
N THR A 155 5.89 -8.50 -0.31
CA THR A 155 5.54 -8.44 1.12
C THR A 155 4.11 -8.92 1.42
N HIS A 156 3.20 -8.73 0.46
CA HIS A 156 1.80 -9.14 0.59
C HIS A 156 1.50 -10.44 -0.18
N ASN A 157 2.53 -11.15 -0.60
CA ASN A 157 2.46 -12.40 -1.34
C ASN A 157 2.07 -13.62 -0.46
N HIS A 158 1.44 -13.41 0.69
CA HIS A 158 0.45 -14.37 1.16
C HIS A 158 -0.68 -14.30 0.14
N SER A 159 -0.56 -15.13 -0.90
CA SER A 159 -1.53 -15.22 -1.98
C SER A 159 -2.91 -15.36 -1.35
N LEU A 160 -3.69 -14.28 -1.40
CA LEU A 160 -5.10 -14.37 -1.06
C LEU A 160 -5.66 -15.55 -1.84
N PRO A 161 -6.41 -16.44 -1.20
CA PRO A 161 -6.97 -17.58 -1.91
C PRO A 161 -7.63 -17.14 -3.20
N GLN A 162 -7.41 -17.85 -4.31
CA GLN A 162 -8.01 -17.49 -5.60
C GLN A 162 -9.52 -17.32 -5.49
N ALA A 163 -10.18 -18.16 -4.67
CA ALA A 163 -11.59 -18.05 -4.31
C ALA A 163 -11.95 -16.69 -3.69
N PHE A 164 -11.09 -16.12 -2.84
CA PHE A 164 -11.30 -14.78 -2.29
C PHE A 164 -11.20 -13.70 -3.36
N ILE A 165 -10.18 -13.78 -4.22
CA ILE A 165 -9.99 -12.84 -5.35
C ILE A 165 -11.20 -12.89 -6.29
N ASN A 166 -11.69 -14.10 -6.61
CA ASN A 166 -12.88 -14.31 -7.43
C ASN A 166 -14.12 -13.68 -6.79
N ALA A 167 -14.33 -13.89 -5.48
CA ALA A 167 -15.44 -13.29 -4.74
C ALA A 167 -15.42 -11.76 -4.78
N VAL A 168 -14.25 -11.15 -4.61
CA VAL A 168 -14.08 -9.68 -4.71
C VAL A 168 -14.34 -9.19 -6.13
N SER A 169 -13.88 -9.92 -7.15
CA SER A 169 -14.16 -9.61 -8.55
C SER A 169 -15.66 -9.63 -8.87
N LEU A 170 -16.39 -10.63 -8.35
CA LEU A 170 -17.85 -10.72 -8.46
C LEU A 170 -18.55 -9.50 -7.82
N ILE A 171 -18.09 -9.06 -6.65
CA ILE A 171 -18.59 -7.83 -6.02
C ILE A 171 -18.39 -6.64 -6.95
N ASN A 172 -17.17 -6.42 -7.44
CA ASN A 172 -16.82 -5.25 -8.25
C ASN A 172 -17.57 -5.21 -9.59
N SER A 173 -17.87 -6.37 -10.15
CA SER A 173 -18.61 -6.48 -11.41
C SER A 173 -20.13 -6.28 -11.22
N ASN A 174 -20.68 -6.69 -10.06
CA ASN A 174 -22.12 -6.81 -9.86
C ASN A 174 -22.66 -5.91 -8.72
N TYR A 175 -21.89 -4.99 -8.15
CA TYR A 175 -22.32 -4.19 -6.99
C TYR A 175 -23.61 -3.37 -7.25
N LYS A 176 -23.97 -3.09 -8.52
CA LYS A 176 -25.21 -2.37 -8.91
C LYS A 176 -26.45 -3.24 -8.88
N ASP A 177 -26.28 -4.54 -8.87
CA ASP A 177 -27.39 -5.48 -8.77
C ASP A 177 -27.98 -5.44 -7.36
N ASN A 178 -29.27 -5.15 -7.26
CA ASN A 178 -29.98 -5.08 -5.99
C ASN A 178 -30.20 -6.46 -5.34
N SER A 179 -30.11 -7.54 -6.12
CA SER A 179 -30.20 -8.92 -5.67
C SER A 179 -28.89 -9.48 -5.15
N LEU A 180 -27.77 -8.74 -5.31
CA LEU A 180 -26.43 -9.19 -4.92
C LEU A 180 -26.37 -9.61 -3.45
N SER A 181 -26.05 -10.87 -3.21
CA SER A 181 -25.98 -11.49 -1.90
C SER A 181 -24.56 -12.00 -1.62
N ILE A 182 -24.03 -11.67 -0.45
CA ILE A 182 -22.70 -12.19 -0.02
C ILE A 182 -22.70 -13.72 -0.01
N LYS A 183 -23.81 -14.34 0.40
CA LYS A 183 -23.95 -15.79 0.41
C LYS A 183 -23.80 -16.38 -1.00
N GLN A 184 -24.43 -15.77 -2.00
CA GLN A 184 -24.37 -16.24 -3.38
C GLN A 184 -22.98 -16.02 -3.98
N ILE A 185 -22.34 -14.87 -3.73
CA ILE A 185 -20.95 -14.59 -4.14
C ILE A 185 -20.02 -15.64 -3.57
N CYS A 186 -20.16 -15.97 -2.28
CA CYS A 186 -19.31 -16.96 -1.63
C CYS A 186 -19.52 -18.37 -2.19
N LEU A 187 -20.75 -18.72 -2.55
CA LEU A 187 -21.08 -20.00 -3.18
C LEU A 187 -20.45 -20.09 -4.57
N GLU A 188 -20.58 -19.05 -5.39
CA GLU A 188 -20.05 -18.99 -6.75
C GLU A 188 -18.50 -18.97 -6.76
N ALA A 189 -17.89 -18.32 -5.78
CA ALA A 189 -16.43 -18.25 -5.63
C ALA A 189 -15.84 -19.46 -4.87
N GLU A 190 -16.63 -20.41 -4.45
CA GLU A 190 -16.20 -21.62 -3.70
C GLU A 190 -15.47 -21.29 -2.39
N ILE A 191 -15.93 -20.28 -1.66
CA ILE A 191 -15.37 -19.85 -0.38
C ILE A 191 -16.45 -19.84 0.71
N SER A 192 -16.13 -20.29 1.94
CA SER A 192 -17.10 -20.19 3.03
C SER A 192 -17.34 -18.72 3.41
N GLU A 193 -18.60 -18.36 3.71
CA GLU A 193 -18.98 -16.99 4.03
C GLU A 193 -18.22 -16.45 5.27
N THR A 194 -18.03 -17.30 6.29
CA THR A 194 -17.28 -16.93 7.50
C THR A 194 -15.83 -16.62 7.19
N TYR A 195 -15.17 -17.45 6.38
CA TYR A 195 -13.79 -17.25 5.99
C TYR A 195 -13.64 -16.01 5.10
N PHE A 196 -14.54 -15.83 4.12
CA PHE A 196 -14.59 -14.64 3.27
C PHE A 196 -14.73 -13.36 4.08
N ARG A 197 -15.70 -13.30 5.01
CA ARG A 197 -15.92 -12.11 5.86
C ARG A 197 -14.70 -11.78 6.72
N ARG A 198 -14.03 -12.79 7.27
CA ARG A 198 -12.81 -12.62 8.05
C ARG A 198 -11.70 -12.02 7.17
N LEU A 199 -11.36 -12.66 6.05
CA LEU A 199 -10.33 -12.17 5.12
C LEU A 199 -10.68 -10.77 4.59
N PHE A 200 -11.95 -10.55 4.25
CA PHE A 200 -12.40 -9.25 3.74
C PHE A 200 -12.19 -8.13 4.76
N SER A 201 -12.54 -8.37 6.03
CA SER A 201 -12.33 -7.41 7.10
C SER A 201 -10.86 -7.22 7.43
N GLU A 202 -10.06 -8.27 7.35
CA GLU A 202 -8.60 -8.22 7.52
C GLU A 202 -7.96 -7.40 6.40
N TYR A 203 -8.37 -7.58 5.15
CA TYR A 203 -7.76 -6.93 3.99
C TYR A 203 -8.28 -5.52 3.74
N TYR A 204 -9.61 -5.33 3.68
CA TYR A 204 -10.23 -4.03 3.35
C TYR A 204 -10.55 -3.15 4.55
N LYS A 205 -10.38 -3.64 5.79
CA LYS A 205 -10.74 -2.95 7.05
C LYS A 205 -12.21 -2.50 7.13
N LYS A 206 -13.03 -3.12 6.31
CA LYS A 206 -14.48 -2.87 6.19
C LYS A 206 -15.20 -4.20 6.05
N THR A 207 -16.46 -4.23 6.43
CA THR A 207 -17.30 -5.40 6.09
C THR A 207 -17.60 -5.41 4.59
N PRO A 208 -17.85 -6.60 3.97
CA PRO A 208 -18.25 -6.67 2.56
C PRO A 208 -19.46 -5.80 2.22
N VAL A 209 -20.46 -5.74 3.10
CA VAL A 209 -21.66 -4.89 2.92
C VAL A 209 -21.31 -3.42 2.95
N ALA A 210 -20.43 -2.98 3.85
CA ALA A 210 -19.99 -1.60 3.91
C ALA A 210 -19.19 -1.20 2.65
N TYR A 211 -18.41 -2.13 2.12
CA TYR A 211 -17.66 -1.93 0.87
C TYR A 211 -18.61 -1.79 -0.33
N ILE A 212 -19.57 -2.72 -0.50
CA ILE A 212 -20.58 -2.67 -1.57
C ILE A 212 -21.36 -1.36 -1.50
N ASN A 213 -21.81 -0.97 -0.31
CA ASN A 213 -22.51 0.30 -0.12
C ASN A 213 -21.63 1.49 -0.50
N GLY A 214 -20.34 1.47 -0.17
CA GLY A 214 -19.39 2.49 -0.59
C GLY A 214 -19.32 2.64 -2.12
N LEU A 215 -19.14 1.54 -2.85
CA LEU A 215 -19.15 1.54 -4.32
C LEU A 215 -20.46 2.12 -4.90
N ARG A 216 -21.59 1.70 -4.35
CA ARG A 216 -22.93 2.14 -4.78
C ARG A 216 -23.12 3.64 -4.60
N ILE A 217 -22.77 4.20 -3.44
CA ILE A 217 -22.96 5.62 -3.16
C ILE A 217 -21.97 6.52 -3.91
N GLU A 218 -20.74 6.07 -4.14
CA GLU A 218 -19.79 6.79 -5.00
C GLU A 218 -20.31 6.87 -6.44
N TYR A 219 -20.86 5.78 -6.96
CA TYR A 219 -21.49 5.79 -8.28
C TYR A 219 -22.76 6.66 -8.30
N ALA A 220 -23.62 6.58 -7.26
CA ALA A 220 -24.80 7.40 -7.13
C ALA A 220 -24.46 8.90 -7.07
N ARG A 221 -23.37 9.29 -6.40
CA ARG A 221 -22.89 10.68 -6.37
C ARG A 221 -22.67 11.22 -7.79
N ASN A 222 -22.02 10.44 -8.64
CA ASN A 222 -21.77 10.82 -10.04
C ASN A 222 -23.08 10.96 -10.83
N LEU A 223 -24.05 10.06 -10.63
CA LEU A 223 -25.37 10.14 -11.30
C LEU A 223 -26.15 11.38 -10.86
N ILE A 224 -26.13 11.69 -9.57
CA ILE A 224 -26.82 12.87 -9.00
C ILE A 224 -26.15 14.16 -9.50
N ALA A 225 -24.83 14.23 -9.55
CA ALA A 225 -24.08 15.36 -10.10
C ALA A 225 -24.42 15.60 -11.57
N ASN A 226 -24.66 14.53 -12.34
CA ASN A 226 -25.10 14.58 -13.74
C ASN A 226 -26.61 14.82 -13.90
N GLY A 227 -27.32 15.23 -12.84
CA GLY A 227 -28.73 15.68 -12.92
C GLY A 227 -29.78 14.61 -12.62
N MET A 228 -29.39 13.35 -12.38
CA MET A 228 -30.36 12.29 -12.03
C MET A 228 -31.08 12.62 -10.71
N SER A 229 -32.34 12.21 -10.60
CA SER A 229 -33.07 12.33 -9.35
C SER A 229 -32.46 11.41 -8.27
N ILE A 230 -32.56 11.83 -6.99
CA ILE A 230 -32.00 11.06 -5.86
C ILE A 230 -32.60 9.65 -5.80
N GLU A 231 -33.91 9.55 -6.05
CA GLU A 231 -34.62 8.27 -6.04
C GLU A 231 -34.17 7.36 -7.20
N ALA A 232 -34.09 7.89 -8.42
CA ALA A 232 -33.61 7.15 -9.58
C ALA A 232 -32.17 6.71 -9.38
N ALA A 233 -31.28 7.56 -8.83
CA ALA A 233 -29.91 7.21 -8.51
C ALA A 233 -29.83 6.08 -7.48
N ALA A 234 -30.69 6.08 -6.45
CA ALA A 234 -30.74 4.99 -5.48
C ALA A 234 -31.03 3.64 -6.16
N TYR A 235 -32.10 3.56 -6.92
CA TYR A 235 -32.47 2.32 -7.62
C TYR A 235 -31.43 1.88 -8.65
N SER A 236 -30.90 2.81 -9.45
CA SER A 236 -29.87 2.51 -10.47
C SER A 236 -28.55 2.03 -9.89
N THR A 237 -28.33 2.20 -8.60
CA THR A 237 -27.11 1.78 -7.91
C THR A 237 -27.32 0.58 -6.97
N GLY A 238 -28.49 -0.07 -7.05
CA GLY A 238 -28.80 -1.32 -6.35
C GLY A 238 -29.36 -1.14 -4.93
N PHE A 239 -29.84 0.06 -4.56
CA PHE A 239 -30.59 0.22 -3.32
C PHE A 239 -32.08 -0.01 -3.55
N ASN A 240 -32.69 -0.87 -2.75
CA ASN A 240 -34.14 -1.13 -2.78
C ASN A 240 -34.94 -0.17 -1.90
N ASP A 241 -34.29 0.53 -0.97
CA ASP A 241 -34.94 1.46 -0.03
C ASP A 241 -34.27 2.84 -0.07
N PRO A 242 -34.95 3.87 -0.59
CA PRO A 242 -34.45 5.25 -0.62
C PRO A 242 -34.15 5.84 0.78
N LYS A 243 -34.83 5.36 1.83
CA LYS A 243 -34.57 5.80 3.19
C LYS A 243 -33.24 5.23 3.70
N TYR A 244 -32.98 3.95 3.40
CA TYR A 244 -31.68 3.33 3.71
C TYR A 244 -30.57 3.99 2.90
N PHE A 245 -30.75 4.22 1.61
CA PHE A 245 -29.83 4.96 0.76
C PHE A 245 -29.43 6.33 1.36
N SER A 246 -30.43 7.13 1.78
CA SER A 246 -30.17 8.44 2.38
C SER A 246 -29.36 8.35 3.67
N ARG A 247 -29.60 7.33 4.49
CA ARG A 247 -28.82 7.07 5.72
C ARG A 247 -27.35 6.71 5.39
N VAL A 248 -27.14 5.87 4.38
CA VAL A 248 -25.79 5.46 3.96
C VAL A 248 -25.03 6.66 3.39
N ILE A 249 -25.63 7.50 2.55
CA ILE A 249 -25.03 8.74 2.05
C ILE A 249 -24.63 9.65 3.21
N LYS A 250 -25.57 9.91 4.13
CA LYS A 250 -25.28 10.80 5.27
C LYS A 250 -24.13 10.29 6.14
N LYS A 251 -24.06 8.96 6.34
CA LYS A 251 -22.96 8.34 7.10
C LYS A 251 -21.61 8.44 6.38
N HIS A 252 -21.60 8.40 5.06
CA HIS A 252 -20.36 8.35 4.27
C HIS A 252 -19.82 9.75 3.92
N PHE A 253 -20.69 10.66 3.50
CA PHE A 253 -20.32 12.00 3.07
C PHE A 253 -20.57 13.10 4.11
N ASN A 254 -21.13 12.77 5.27
CA ASN A 254 -21.57 13.72 6.31
C ASN A 254 -22.55 14.80 5.77
N CYS A 255 -23.23 14.53 4.67
CA CYS A 255 -24.23 15.41 4.06
C CYS A 255 -25.45 14.61 3.58
N THR A 256 -26.56 15.30 3.37
CA THR A 256 -27.78 14.70 2.82
C THR A 256 -27.66 14.54 1.29
N PRO A 257 -28.44 13.62 0.66
CA PRO A 257 -28.47 13.52 -0.81
C PRO A 257 -28.87 14.82 -1.53
N ARG A 258 -29.65 15.69 -0.86
CA ARG A 258 -30.01 17.01 -1.40
C ARG A 258 -28.84 17.99 -1.40
N GLU A 259 -28.09 18.01 -0.31
CA GLU A 259 -26.86 18.80 -0.22
C GLU A 259 -25.82 18.30 -1.22
N LEU A 260 -25.68 16.98 -1.40
CA LEU A 260 -24.80 16.39 -2.40
C LEU A 260 -25.11 16.90 -3.82
N LYS A 261 -26.38 17.09 -4.16
CA LYS A 261 -26.82 17.64 -5.45
C LYS A 261 -26.44 19.12 -5.62
N SER A 262 -26.32 19.88 -4.55
CA SER A 262 -25.95 21.31 -4.61
C SER A 262 -24.43 21.53 -4.79
N TYR A 263 -23.58 20.57 -4.41
CA TYR A 263 -22.15 20.62 -4.62
C TYR A 263 -21.70 20.28 -6.05
N GLY A 264 -22.60 19.78 -6.91
CA GLY A 264 -22.33 19.43 -8.31
C GLY A 264 -22.73 20.50 -9.31
N LYS A 265 -23.12 21.67 -8.83
CA LYS A 265 -23.36 22.88 -9.64
C LYS A 265 -22.25 23.89 -9.34
#